data_bb5f9cb8e47865e2c73365d7b9699006
#
_entry.id   bb5f9cb8e47865e2c73365d7b9699006
#
_cell.length_a   1.000
_cell.length_b   1.000
_cell.length_c   1.000
_cell.angle_alpha   90.00
_cell.angle_beta   90.00
_cell.angle_gamma   90.00
#
_symmetry.space_group_name_H-M   'P 1'
#
loop_
_entity.id
_entity.type
_entity.pdbx_description
1 polymer ?
#
loop_
_entity_poly.entity_id
_entity_poly.type
_entity_poly.pdbx_seq_one_letter_code
_entity_poly.pdbx_strand_id
1 'polypeptide(L)'
;MNKKRAVSYLALIFCAVCILTIGTLQSADVWNDGGDKLLPIYSVEKGNEKVCALTFDAAWDDADTDVLINILKKYNVPATFFMGGSWVEKYPESVKKFHDAGHEIINHSDTHPHIDQLSDTKIKEEISKCNDKIENLTGTRPILFRGPYG
;
A
#
# COMPACT_ATOMS: atom_id res chain seq x y z
N MET A 1 -56.65 -5.90 31.74
CA MET A 1 -55.23 -5.54 31.70
C MET A 1 -55.07 -4.11 32.21
N ASN A 2 -54.28 -3.87 33.24
CA ASN A 2 -54.16 -2.58 33.88
C ASN A 2 -53.43 -1.59 32.97
N LYS A 3 -53.96 -0.37 32.72
CA LYS A 3 -53.41 0.63 31.79
C LYS A 3 -51.90 0.85 31.99
N LYS A 4 -51.40 0.82 33.24
CA LYS A 4 -49.98 0.97 33.56
C LYS A 4 -49.12 -0.18 33.00
N ARG A 5 -49.62 -1.45 33.00
CA ARG A 5 -48.90 -2.60 32.44
C ARG A 5 -48.88 -2.56 30.91
N ALA A 6 -49.96 -2.10 30.27
CA ALA A 6 -50.03 -1.95 28.82
C ALA A 6 -49.00 -0.92 28.30
N VAL A 7 -48.84 0.22 28.97
CA VAL A 7 -47.86 1.26 28.67
C VAL A 7 -46.42 0.71 28.83
N SER A 8 -46.15 -0.07 29.88
CA SER A 8 -44.81 -0.69 30.07
C SER A 8 -44.48 -1.69 28.97
N TYR A 9 -45.42 -2.52 28.52
CA TYR A 9 -45.17 -3.46 27.42
C TYR A 9 -44.96 -2.75 26.06
N LEU A 10 -45.69 -1.66 25.79
CA LEU A 10 -45.50 -0.84 24.57
C LEU A 10 -44.11 -0.16 24.61
N ALA A 11 -43.65 0.35 25.74
CA ALA A 11 -42.32 0.92 25.84
C ALA A 11 -41.21 -0.11 25.64
N LEU A 12 -41.34 -1.34 26.15
CA LEU A 12 -40.40 -2.42 25.95
C LEU A 12 -40.32 -2.88 24.48
N ILE A 13 -41.49 -2.98 23.83
CA ILE A 13 -41.54 -3.32 22.40
C ILE A 13 -40.88 -2.23 21.56
N PHE A 14 -41.17 -0.95 21.87
CA PHE A 14 -40.54 0.17 21.19
C PHE A 14 -39.03 0.19 21.34
N CYS A 15 -38.50 -0.03 22.55
CA CYS A 15 -37.05 -0.15 22.80
C CYS A 15 -36.45 -1.34 22.05
N ALA A 16 -37.10 -2.50 22.03
CA ALA A 16 -36.62 -3.68 21.29
C ALA A 16 -36.57 -3.43 19.77
N VAL A 17 -37.58 -2.74 19.22
CA VAL A 17 -37.61 -2.35 17.79
C VAL A 17 -36.48 -1.34 17.50
N CYS A 18 -36.26 -0.35 18.36
CA CYS A 18 -35.17 0.61 18.20
C CYS A 18 -33.79 -0.07 18.27
N ILE A 19 -33.59 -1.03 19.16
CA ILE A 19 -32.33 -1.78 19.25
C ILE A 19 -32.11 -2.62 17.99
N LEU A 20 -33.13 -3.28 17.48
CA LEU A 20 -33.07 -4.05 16.24
C LEU A 20 -32.80 -3.15 15.02
N THR A 21 -33.42 -1.98 14.93
CA THR A 21 -33.17 -1.04 13.81
C THR A 21 -31.80 -0.41 13.88
N ILE A 22 -31.27 -0.07 15.07
CA ILE A 22 -29.90 0.44 15.24
C ILE A 22 -28.88 -0.64 14.90
N GLY A 23 -29.12 -1.91 15.31
CA GLY A 23 -28.25 -3.04 14.95
C GLY A 23 -28.20 -3.32 13.43
N THR A 24 -29.30 -3.10 12.72
CA THR A 24 -29.33 -3.26 11.26
C THR A 24 -28.75 -2.08 10.48
N LEU A 25 -28.71 -0.88 11.09
CA LEU A 25 -28.11 0.31 10.49
C LEU A 25 -26.57 0.33 10.61
N GLN A 26 -25.99 -0.46 11.50
CA GLN A 26 -24.52 -0.56 11.63
C GLN A 26 -23.87 -1.66 10.78
N SER A 27 -24.66 -2.49 10.11
CA SER A 27 -24.14 -3.53 9.20
C SER A 27 -24.42 -3.25 7.73
N ALA A 28 -25.00 -2.09 7.41
CA ALA A 28 -25.27 -1.72 6.03
C ALA A 28 -24.17 -0.79 5.52
N ASP A 29 -23.45 -1.29 4.53
CA ASP A 29 -22.90 -0.50 3.44
C ASP A 29 -21.56 0.21 3.57
N VAL A 30 -20.55 -0.51 4.04
CA VAL A 30 -19.18 -0.19 3.60
C VAL A 30 -18.80 -0.96 2.30
N TRP A 31 -19.66 -1.87 1.82
CA TRP A 31 -19.27 -2.87 0.79
C TRP A 31 -20.21 -2.96 -0.43
N ASN A 32 -21.05 -1.97 -0.69
CA ASN A 32 -21.94 -2.02 -1.84
C ASN A 32 -21.74 -0.86 -2.81
N ASP A 33 -20.51 -0.66 -3.24
CA ASP A 33 -20.24 -0.05 -4.54
C ASP A 33 -19.98 -1.20 -5.52
N GLY A 34 -20.91 -1.43 -6.47
CA GLY A 34 -20.93 -2.57 -7.38
C GLY A 34 -19.86 -2.54 -8.48
N GLY A 35 -18.66 -2.04 -8.15
CA GLY A 35 -17.45 -2.15 -8.94
C GLY A 35 -16.50 -3.15 -8.29
N ASP A 36 -15.87 -4.00 -9.09
CA ASP A 36 -14.79 -4.87 -8.63
C ASP A 36 -13.71 -4.01 -7.96
N LYS A 37 -13.62 -4.07 -6.62
CA LYS A 37 -12.62 -3.34 -5.87
C LYS A 37 -11.25 -3.90 -6.22
N LEU A 38 -10.45 -3.11 -6.91
CA LEU A 38 -9.07 -3.49 -7.22
C LEU A 38 -8.26 -3.52 -5.91
N LEU A 39 -7.85 -4.71 -5.51
CA LEU A 39 -7.00 -4.90 -4.34
C LEU A 39 -5.52 -4.82 -4.75
N PRO A 40 -4.64 -4.36 -3.84
CA PRO A 40 -3.20 -4.45 -4.05
C PRO A 40 -2.76 -5.90 -4.28
N ILE A 41 -1.72 -6.10 -5.09
CA ILE A 41 -1.10 -7.41 -5.28
C ILE A 41 -0.19 -7.67 -4.08
N TYR A 42 -0.57 -8.62 -3.22
CA TYR A 42 0.22 -9.03 -2.03
C TYR A 42 0.51 -10.53 -2.00
N SER A 43 -0.08 -11.28 -2.92
CA SER A 43 0.24 -12.69 -3.12
C SER A 43 0.03 -13.08 -4.57
N VAL A 44 0.81 -14.06 -5.04
CA VAL A 44 0.69 -14.64 -6.38
C VAL A 44 0.63 -16.15 -6.23
N GLU A 45 -0.33 -16.79 -6.89
CA GLU A 45 -0.44 -18.24 -6.90
C GLU A 45 0.69 -18.85 -7.72
N LYS A 46 1.48 -19.71 -7.09
CA LYS A 46 2.61 -20.43 -7.70
C LYS A 46 2.45 -21.95 -7.59
N GLY A 47 1.23 -22.43 -7.40
CA GLY A 47 0.94 -23.84 -7.18
C GLY A 47 1.66 -24.37 -5.92
N ASN A 48 2.48 -25.42 -6.09
CA ASN A 48 3.21 -26.05 -4.98
C ASN A 48 4.62 -25.47 -4.73
N GLU A 49 5.03 -24.45 -5.49
CA GLU A 49 6.33 -23.80 -5.31
C GLU A 49 6.36 -22.99 -4.02
N LYS A 50 7.37 -23.23 -3.18
CA LYS A 50 7.61 -22.45 -1.95
C LYS A 50 8.53 -21.29 -2.28
N VAL A 51 7.96 -20.22 -2.78
CA VAL A 51 8.69 -18.99 -3.16
C VAL A 51 8.14 -17.78 -2.41
N CYS A 52 8.98 -16.77 -2.21
CA CYS A 52 8.58 -15.47 -1.70
C CYS A 52 9.33 -14.37 -2.45
N ALA A 53 8.75 -13.18 -2.52
CA ALA A 53 9.44 -11.99 -2.99
C ALA A 53 10.00 -11.24 -1.78
N LEU A 54 11.29 -10.87 -1.85
CA LEU A 54 11.92 -10.01 -0.86
C LEU A 54 11.87 -8.57 -1.36
N THR A 55 11.24 -7.68 -0.58
CA THR A 55 11.06 -6.28 -0.96
C THR A 55 11.50 -5.34 0.15
N PHE A 56 12.01 -4.16 -0.23
CA PHE A 56 12.44 -3.11 0.68
C PHE A 56 11.85 -1.77 0.22
N ASP A 57 11.52 -0.91 1.18
CA ASP A 57 11.12 0.47 0.92
C ASP A 57 12.28 1.40 1.31
N ALA A 58 12.76 2.23 0.37
CA ALA A 58 13.86 3.17 0.59
C ALA A 58 13.34 4.61 0.56
N ALA A 59 13.27 5.24 1.72
CA ALA A 59 12.75 6.60 1.88
C ALA A 59 13.54 7.48 2.88
N TRP A 60 14.53 6.96 3.63
CA TRP A 60 15.19 7.69 4.72
C TRP A 60 16.65 8.01 4.43
N ASP A 61 17.58 7.09 4.66
CA ASP A 61 19.01 7.27 4.37
C ASP A 61 19.57 6.09 3.56
N ASP A 62 20.86 6.09 3.23
CA ASP A 62 21.50 5.09 2.38
C ASP A 62 22.71 4.40 3.04
N ALA A 63 22.89 4.58 4.34
CA ALA A 63 24.08 4.11 5.07
C ALA A 63 24.23 2.58 5.04
N ASP A 64 23.17 1.83 4.82
CA ASP A 64 23.13 0.37 4.77
C ASP A 64 23.21 -0.20 3.34
N THR A 65 23.28 0.63 2.31
CA THR A 65 23.29 0.22 0.89
C THR A 65 24.32 -0.88 0.60
N ASP A 66 25.59 -0.64 0.91
CA ASP A 66 26.66 -1.60 0.60
C ASP A 66 26.55 -2.88 1.44
N VAL A 67 26.10 -2.77 2.69
CA VAL A 67 25.89 -3.91 3.59
C VAL A 67 24.77 -4.79 3.05
N LEU A 68 23.67 -4.19 2.64
CA LEU A 68 22.50 -4.90 2.13
C LEU A 68 22.81 -5.61 0.80
N ILE A 69 23.45 -4.92 -0.14
CA ILE A 69 23.92 -5.52 -1.40
C ILE A 69 24.83 -6.71 -1.14
N ASN A 70 25.78 -6.59 -0.22
CA ASN A 70 26.71 -7.68 0.11
C ASN A 70 25.98 -8.90 0.71
N ILE A 71 24.99 -8.69 1.57
CA ILE A 71 24.17 -9.78 2.13
C ILE A 71 23.37 -10.46 1.02
N LEU A 72 22.65 -9.71 0.20
CA LEU A 72 21.84 -10.26 -0.90
C LEU A 72 22.70 -11.02 -1.91
N LYS A 73 23.86 -10.49 -2.25
CA LYS A 73 24.86 -11.16 -3.11
C LYS A 73 25.40 -12.45 -2.49
N LYS A 74 25.74 -12.44 -1.19
CA LYS A 74 26.25 -13.63 -0.47
C LYS A 74 25.27 -14.80 -0.54
N TYR A 75 23.96 -14.53 -0.48
CA TYR A 75 22.94 -15.57 -0.51
C TYR A 75 22.32 -15.75 -1.91
N ASN A 76 22.81 -15.02 -2.91
CA ASN A 76 22.28 -15.02 -4.28
C ASN A 76 20.77 -14.76 -4.34
N VAL A 77 20.30 -13.76 -3.59
CA VAL A 77 18.87 -13.38 -3.48
C VAL A 77 18.62 -12.12 -4.28
N PRO A 78 17.81 -12.17 -5.36
CA PRO A 78 17.29 -10.96 -5.98
C PRO A 78 16.27 -10.31 -5.06
N ALA A 79 16.19 -8.98 -5.10
CA ALA A 79 15.23 -8.22 -4.31
C ALA A 79 14.64 -7.08 -5.13
N THR A 80 13.48 -6.60 -4.71
CA THR A 80 12.82 -5.43 -5.29
C THR A 80 12.86 -4.27 -4.29
N PHE A 81 13.36 -3.12 -4.74
CA PHE A 81 13.46 -1.90 -3.94
C PHE A 81 12.43 -0.88 -4.41
N PHE A 82 11.48 -0.54 -3.55
CA PHE A 82 10.54 0.55 -3.76
C PHE A 82 11.17 1.83 -3.23
N MET A 83 11.58 2.70 -4.16
CA MET A 83 12.35 3.91 -3.83
C MET A 83 11.51 5.16 -4.00
N GLY A 84 11.52 6.04 -3.00
CA GLY A 84 10.93 7.37 -3.08
C GLY A 84 11.75 8.29 -3.97
N GLY A 85 11.09 9.12 -4.80
CA GLY A 85 11.77 10.01 -5.74
C GLY A 85 12.70 11.02 -5.08
N SER A 86 12.35 11.52 -3.88
CA SER A 86 13.24 12.37 -3.07
C SER A 86 14.49 11.62 -2.61
N TRP A 87 14.39 10.32 -2.31
CA TRP A 87 15.52 9.47 -1.96
C TRP A 87 16.41 9.20 -3.19
N VAL A 88 15.79 8.90 -4.34
CA VAL A 88 16.48 8.70 -5.63
C VAL A 88 17.31 9.93 -6.01
N GLU A 89 16.75 11.13 -5.83
CA GLU A 89 17.44 12.39 -6.10
C GLU A 89 18.59 12.65 -5.12
N LYS A 90 18.40 12.31 -3.85
CA LYS A 90 19.40 12.52 -2.81
C LYS A 90 20.56 11.53 -2.88
N TYR A 91 20.29 10.28 -3.27
CA TYR A 91 21.26 9.18 -3.24
C TYR A 91 21.38 8.43 -4.58
N PRO A 92 21.67 9.15 -5.69
CA PRO A 92 21.67 8.56 -7.04
C PRO A 92 22.70 7.43 -7.19
N GLU A 93 23.84 7.50 -6.49
CA GLU A 93 24.86 6.46 -6.55
C GLU A 93 24.39 5.16 -5.86
N SER A 94 23.63 5.25 -4.77
CA SER A 94 23.05 4.08 -4.10
C SER A 94 21.98 3.42 -4.96
N VAL A 95 21.16 4.19 -5.70
CA VAL A 95 20.22 3.67 -6.69
C VAL A 95 20.94 2.85 -7.75
N LYS A 96 22.01 3.42 -8.34
CA LYS A 96 22.82 2.71 -9.35
C LYS A 96 23.44 1.44 -8.79
N LYS A 97 24.00 1.48 -7.58
CA LYS A 97 24.57 0.30 -6.93
C LYS A 97 23.57 -0.86 -6.81
N PHE A 98 22.34 -0.58 -6.36
CA PHE A 98 21.29 -1.60 -6.28
C PHE A 98 20.91 -2.12 -7.66
N HIS A 99 20.72 -1.24 -8.64
CA HIS A 99 20.42 -1.61 -10.02
C HIS A 99 21.53 -2.45 -10.66
N ASP A 100 22.80 -2.04 -10.55
CA ASP A 100 23.96 -2.72 -11.12
C ASP A 100 24.24 -4.07 -10.42
N ALA A 101 23.81 -4.22 -9.16
CA ALA A 101 23.81 -5.49 -8.45
C ALA A 101 22.70 -6.46 -8.91
N GLY A 102 21.85 -6.05 -9.85
CA GLY A 102 20.79 -6.88 -10.42
C GLY A 102 19.48 -6.88 -9.63
N HIS A 103 19.28 -5.89 -8.76
CA HIS A 103 18.03 -5.71 -8.05
C HIS A 103 17.04 -4.86 -8.85
N GLU A 104 15.76 -5.09 -8.64
CA GLU A 104 14.69 -4.34 -9.30
C GLU A 104 14.43 -3.03 -8.54
N ILE A 105 14.36 -1.91 -9.27
CA ILE A 105 14.08 -0.59 -8.71
C ILE A 105 12.70 -0.16 -9.15
N ILE A 106 11.82 0.09 -8.17
CA ILE A 106 10.40 0.34 -8.37
C ILE A 106 9.97 1.62 -7.63
N ASN A 107 8.82 2.16 -8.01
CA ASN A 107 8.28 3.43 -7.55
C ASN A 107 7.61 3.36 -6.17
N HIS A 108 8.00 4.29 -5.26
CA HIS A 108 7.38 4.49 -3.95
C HIS A 108 6.88 5.93 -3.74
N SER A 109 6.31 6.56 -4.77
CA SER A 109 5.95 7.97 -4.90
C SER A 109 7.16 8.91 -4.96
N ASP A 110 6.93 10.18 -5.30
CA ASP A 110 8.01 11.17 -5.40
C ASP A 110 8.40 11.74 -4.03
N THR A 111 7.41 12.15 -3.23
CA THR A 111 7.64 12.86 -1.96
C THR A 111 7.13 12.13 -0.72
N HIS A 112 6.69 10.88 -0.85
CA HIS A 112 6.18 10.03 0.23
C HIS A 112 4.94 10.60 0.96
N PRO A 113 3.91 11.09 0.25
CA PRO A 113 2.71 11.63 0.86
C PRO A 113 1.70 10.54 1.24
N HIS A 114 0.68 10.92 2.00
CA HIS A 114 -0.54 10.13 2.14
C HIS A 114 -1.34 10.18 0.83
N ILE A 115 -1.25 9.14 0.02
CA ILE A 115 -1.82 9.07 -1.34
C ILE A 115 -3.35 9.21 -1.32
N ASP A 116 -4.02 8.65 -0.31
CA ASP A 116 -5.47 8.72 -0.08
C ASP A 116 -5.99 10.15 0.17
N GLN A 117 -5.11 11.09 0.50
CA GLN A 117 -5.44 12.51 0.73
C GLN A 117 -5.18 13.40 -0.49
N LEU A 118 -4.70 12.83 -1.58
CA LEU A 118 -4.37 13.57 -2.79
C LEU A 118 -5.49 13.51 -3.84
N SER A 119 -5.55 14.53 -4.70
CA SER A 119 -6.37 14.46 -5.92
C SER A 119 -5.72 13.54 -6.95
N ASP A 120 -6.52 13.01 -7.88
CA ASP A 120 -6.05 12.14 -8.97
C ASP A 120 -4.89 12.75 -9.77
N THR A 121 -4.93 14.06 -10.00
CA THR A 121 -3.85 14.78 -10.69
C THR A 121 -2.56 14.73 -9.89
N LYS A 122 -2.63 14.94 -8.57
CA LYS A 122 -1.48 14.87 -7.69
C LYS A 122 -0.91 13.47 -7.56
N ILE A 123 -1.77 12.45 -7.50
CA ILE A 123 -1.33 11.05 -7.50
C ILE A 123 -0.55 10.74 -8.79
N LYS A 124 -1.06 11.15 -9.95
CA LYS A 124 -0.37 10.97 -11.22
C LYS A 124 0.98 11.70 -11.27
N GLU A 125 1.06 12.93 -10.73
CA GLU A 125 2.31 13.67 -10.63
C GLU A 125 3.35 12.96 -9.75
N GLU A 126 2.95 12.46 -8.57
CA GLU A 126 3.80 11.70 -7.65
C GLU A 126 4.39 10.44 -8.33
N ILE A 127 3.55 9.70 -9.03
CA ILE A 127 3.99 8.48 -9.73
C ILE A 127 4.89 8.83 -10.91
N SER A 128 4.49 9.81 -11.74
CA SER A 128 5.27 10.14 -12.95
C SER A 128 6.65 10.69 -12.62
N LYS A 129 6.74 11.65 -11.68
CA LYS A 129 8.02 12.26 -11.30
C LYS A 129 9.01 11.25 -10.73
N CYS A 130 8.55 10.35 -9.87
CA CYS A 130 9.38 9.29 -9.34
C CYS A 130 9.84 8.33 -10.45
N ASN A 131 8.93 7.92 -11.36
CA ASN A 131 9.30 7.10 -12.51
C ASN A 131 10.37 7.76 -13.38
N ASP A 132 10.21 9.06 -13.69
CA ASP A 132 11.16 9.80 -14.51
C ASP A 132 12.56 9.86 -13.87
N LYS A 133 12.63 10.07 -12.54
CA LYS A 133 13.89 10.06 -11.79
C LYS A 133 14.58 8.70 -11.82
N ILE A 134 13.83 7.61 -11.61
CA ILE A 134 14.38 6.25 -11.65
C ILE A 134 14.84 5.90 -13.06
N GLU A 135 14.01 6.16 -14.07
CA GLU A 135 14.34 5.88 -15.48
C GLU A 135 15.58 6.63 -15.94
N ASN A 136 15.74 7.90 -15.54
CA ASN A 136 16.94 8.68 -15.88
C ASN A 136 18.24 8.11 -15.31
N LEU A 137 18.19 7.40 -14.18
CA LEU A 137 19.37 6.80 -13.55
C LEU A 137 19.64 5.36 -13.99
N THR A 138 18.59 4.57 -14.24
CA THR A 138 18.68 3.13 -14.49
C THR A 138 18.44 2.75 -15.94
N GLY A 139 17.86 3.67 -16.74
CA GLY A 139 17.42 3.37 -18.12
C GLY A 139 16.14 2.52 -18.16
N THR A 140 15.56 2.18 -17.02
CA THR A 140 14.36 1.33 -16.92
C THR A 140 13.24 2.08 -16.21
N ARG A 141 12.09 2.22 -16.90
CA ARG A 141 10.90 2.83 -16.30
C ARG A 141 10.16 1.84 -15.42
N PRO A 142 9.90 2.16 -14.14
CA PRO A 142 9.09 1.32 -13.27
C PRO A 142 7.67 1.10 -13.81
N ILE A 143 7.18 -0.13 -13.68
CA ILE A 143 5.81 -0.52 -14.06
C ILE A 143 4.94 -0.90 -12.84
N LEU A 144 5.55 -0.99 -11.67
CA LEU A 144 4.88 -1.26 -10.41
C LEU A 144 4.99 -0.05 -9.49
N PHE A 145 4.06 0.05 -8.56
CA PHE A 145 3.99 1.11 -7.58
C PHE A 145 3.58 0.55 -6.22
N ARG A 146 4.25 0.99 -5.17
CA ARG A 146 3.80 0.76 -3.79
C ARG A 146 3.45 2.10 -3.16
N GLY A 147 2.22 2.25 -2.68
CA GLY A 147 1.80 3.46 -1.96
C GLY A 147 2.54 3.59 -0.63
N PRO A 148 2.99 4.81 -0.25
CA PRO A 148 3.39 5.10 1.11
C PRO A 148 2.30 4.75 2.12
N TYR A 149 2.69 4.29 3.30
CA TYR A 149 1.82 3.93 4.42
C TYR A 149 0.89 2.72 4.20
N GLY A 150 0.97 2.02 3.10
CA GLY A 150 0.22 0.79 2.79
C GLY A 150 -1.14 1.01 2.17
#